data_e3bcd4a4501f8d5ed0ef84e0e9ee1fdc
#
_entry.id   e3bcd4a4501f8d5ed0ef84e0e9ee1fdc
#
_cell.length_a   1.000
_cell.length_b   1.000
_cell.length_c   1.000
_cell.angle_alpha   90.00
_cell.angle_beta   90.00
_cell.angle_gamma   90.00
#
_symmetry.space_group_name_H-M   'P 1'
#
loop_
_entity.id
_entity.type
_entity.pdbx_description
1 polymer ?
#
loop_
_entity_poly.entity_id
_entity_poly.type
_entity_poly.pdbx_seq_one_letter_code
_entity_poly.pdbx_strand_id
1 'polypeptide(L)'
;MSVYQELLRAVTAYFDEVRVLKRGARGTVTLLRHRETGKRYVFRQFDGRADVYRRLLTVSCPYLPRVEEVAESDGRVAVLEEYVQGDTLLYLLEGGLLDWEEARKVAADICAALWVLHSMGAVHRDVKD
;
A
#
# COMPACT_ATOMS: atom_id res chain seq x y z
N MET A 1 -8.20 24.95 -5.59
CA MET A 1 -7.17 23.93 -5.35
C MET A 1 -7.82 22.55 -5.39
N SER A 2 -7.25 21.60 -6.10
CA SER A 2 -7.79 20.25 -6.17
C SER A 2 -7.53 19.46 -4.89
N VAL A 3 -8.32 18.42 -4.68
CA VAL A 3 -8.09 17.48 -3.55
C VAL A 3 -6.69 16.86 -3.63
N TYR A 4 -6.22 16.58 -4.84
CA TYR A 4 -4.88 16.07 -5.08
C TYR A 4 -3.81 17.04 -4.53
N GLN A 5 -3.92 18.31 -4.86
CA GLN A 5 -2.98 19.34 -4.38
C GLN A 5 -3.07 19.52 -2.86
N GLU A 6 -4.27 19.42 -2.30
CA GLU A 6 -4.47 19.50 -0.86
C GLU A 6 -3.79 18.34 -0.14
N LEU A 7 -3.88 17.12 -0.70
CA LEU A 7 -3.20 15.96 -0.13
C LEU A 7 -1.69 16.12 -0.18
N LEU A 8 -1.13 16.57 -1.31
CA LEU A 8 0.31 16.82 -1.41
C LEU A 8 0.78 17.85 -0.40
N ARG A 9 -0.01 18.89 -0.20
CA ARG A 9 0.31 19.94 0.77
C ARG A 9 0.27 19.40 2.20
N ALA A 10 -0.73 18.60 2.54
CA ALA A 10 -0.84 17.98 3.85
C ALA A 10 0.33 17.01 4.12
N VAL A 11 0.72 16.22 3.12
CA VAL A 11 1.86 15.33 3.24
C VAL A 11 3.15 16.11 3.54
N THR A 12 3.37 17.19 2.82
CA THR A 12 4.54 18.05 3.06
C THR A 12 4.49 18.69 4.46
N ALA A 13 3.31 19.10 4.91
CA ALA A 13 3.14 19.81 6.18
C ALA A 13 3.28 18.91 7.40
N TYR A 14 2.82 17.65 7.34
CA TYR A 14 2.71 16.79 8.53
C TYR A 14 3.62 15.58 8.53
N PHE A 15 4.30 15.30 7.43
CA PHE A 15 5.13 14.10 7.28
C PHE A 15 6.55 14.47 6.86
N ASP A 16 7.50 13.65 7.29
CA ASP A 16 8.87 13.67 6.78
C ASP A 16 9.04 12.54 5.78
N GLU A 17 9.76 12.81 4.70
CA GLU A 17 10.16 11.80 3.75
C GLU A 17 11.33 11.01 4.33
N VAL A 18 11.14 9.70 4.52
CA VAL A 18 12.22 8.84 5.04
C VAL A 18 13.10 8.38 3.90
N ARG A 19 12.49 7.81 2.84
CA ARG A 19 13.23 7.40 1.64
C ARG A 19 12.24 7.06 0.51
N VAL A 20 12.73 7.06 -0.71
CA VAL A 20 11.98 6.59 -1.87
C VAL A 20 12.13 5.07 -1.93
N LEU A 21 11.02 4.34 -1.86
CA LEU A 21 11.02 2.87 -1.91
C LEU A 21 11.09 2.36 -3.35
N LYS A 22 10.42 3.06 -4.27
CA LYS A 22 10.39 2.68 -5.67
C LYS A 22 10.19 3.91 -6.53
N ARG A 23 10.93 3.99 -7.63
CA ARG A 23 10.77 5.02 -8.63
C ARG A 23 10.74 4.37 -10.01
N GLY A 24 9.68 4.63 -10.76
CA GLY A 24 9.50 4.06 -12.09
C GLY A 24 8.90 5.07 -13.06
N ALA A 25 8.70 4.63 -14.30
CA ALA A 25 8.18 5.49 -15.37
C ALA A 25 6.78 6.01 -15.08
N ARG A 26 5.97 5.25 -14.33
CA ARG A 26 4.58 5.63 -14.05
C ARG A 26 4.41 6.41 -12.75
N GLY A 27 5.37 6.34 -11.85
CA GLY A 27 5.23 7.02 -10.58
C GLY A 27 6.25 6.63 -9.54
N THR A 28 5.96 7.02 -8.32
CA THR A 28 6.87 6.82 -7.17
C THR A 28 6.13 6.22 -5.98
N VAL A 29 6.89 5.52 -5.15
CA VAL A 29 6.43 5.01 -3.84
C VAL A 29 7.43 5.50 -2.80
N THR A 30 6.96 6.26 -1.82
CA THR A 30 7.80 6.91 -0.82
C THR A 30 7.40 6.47 0.57
N LEU A 31 8.39 6.21 1.42
CA LEU A 31 8.17 5.95 2.84
C LEU A 31 8.15 7.28 3.59
N LEU A 32 7.05 7.53 4.29
CA LEU A 32 6.84 8.74 5.08
C LEU A 32 6.76 8.40 6.56
N ARG A 33 7.05 9.38 7.40
CA ARG A 33 6.90 9.30 8.84
C ARG A 33 6.11 10.50 9.33
N HIS A 34 5.03 10.27 10.06
CA HIS A 34 4.24 11.34 10.65
C HIS A 34 5.05 12.04 11.76
N ARG A 35 5.15 13.36 11.70
CA ARG A 35 6.02 14.12 12.60
C ARG A 35 5.60 14.02 14.07
N GLU A 36 4.31 14.03 14.34
CA GLU A 36 3.82 13.98 15.72
C GLU A 36 3.81 12.57 16.31
N THR A 37 3.29 11.60 15.56
CA THR A 37 3.09 10.24 16.07
C THR A 37 4.28 9.33 15.85
N GLY A 38 5.15 9.65 14.89
CA GLY A 38 6.23 8.78 14.47
C GLY A 38 5.77 7.59 13.63
N LYS A 39 4.47 7.45 13.39
CA LYS A 39 3.92 6.36 12.60
C LYS A 39 4.34 6.47 11.15
N ARG A 40 4.62 5.32 10.53
CA ARG A 40 5.09 5.26 9.13
C ARG A 40 3.97 4.97 8.18
N TYR A 41 4.08 5.54 6.98
CA TYR A 41 3.09 5.41 5.91
C TYR A 41 3.79 5.26 4.58
N VAL A 42 3.08 4.73 3.60
CA VAL A 42 3.54 4.65 2.22
C VAL A 42 2.71 5.63 1.40
N PHE A 43 3.38 6.46 0.64
CA PHE A 43 2.74 7.42 -0.25
C PHE A 43 3.04 7.06 -1.69
N ARG A 44 1.99 6.72 -2.43
CA ARG A 44 2.07 6.35 -3.85
C ARG A 44 1.56 7.47 -4.71
N GLN A 45 2.32 7.81 -5.73
CA GLN A 45 1.88 8.75 -6.77
C GLN A 45 2.10 8.07 -8.12
N PHE A 46 1.05 7.96 -8.92
CA PHE A 46 1.15 7.26 -10.20
C PHE A 46 0.12 7.78 -11.20
N ASP A 47 0.35 7.47 -12.47
CA ASP A 47 -0.59 7.74 -13.54
C ASP A 47 -1.60 6.61 -13.61
N GLY A 48 -2.89 6.93 -13.66
CA GLY A 48 -3.92 5.91 -13.75
C GLY A 48 -5.23 6.33 -13.11
N ARG A 49 -5.96 5.34 -12.58
CA ARG A 49 -7.28 5.51 -11.99
C ARG A 49 -7.28 5.08 -10.54
N ALA A 50 -8.09 5.76 -9.75
CA ALA A 50 -8.16 5.56 -8.31
C ALA A 50 -9.28 4.61 -7.86
N ASP A 51 -10.01 3.99 -8.79
CA ASP A 51 -11.25 3.25 -8.47
C ASP A 51 -11.06 2.19 -7.39
N VAL A 52 -10.04 1.35 -7.54
CA VAL A 52 -9.77 0.27 -6.58
C VAL A 52 -9.37 0.84 -5.22
N TYR A 53 -8.50 1.84 -5.20
CA TYR A 53 -8.06 2.45 -3.96
C TYR A 53 -9.19 3.15 -3.22
N ARG A 54 -10.13 3.79 -3.94
CA ARG A 54 -11.30 4.39 -3.31
C ARG A 54 -12.20 3.35 -2.65
N ARG A 55 -12.34 2.18 -3.27
CA ARG A 55 -13.07 1.07 -2.65
C ARG A 55 -12.36 0.56 -1.41
N LEU A 56 -11.03 0.53 -1.43
CA LEU A 56 -10.23 0.08 -0.28
C LEU A 56 -10.34 1.01 0.91
N LEU A 57 -10.70 2.28 0.73
CA LEU A 57 -10.95 3.20 1.85
C LEU A 57 -12.04 2.71 2.79
N THR A 58 -13.02 1.96 2.28
CA THR A 58 -14.17 1.49 3.06
C THR A 58 -14.05 0.04 3.51
N VAL A 59 -12.96 -0.62 3.12
CA VAL A 59 -12.73 -2.04 3.42
C VAL A 59 -11.80 -2.17 4.62
N SER A 60 -12.19 -3.04 5.56
CA SER A 60 -11.33 -3.44 6.67
C SER A 60 -10.95 -4.90 6.47
N CYS A 61 -9.72 -5.15 6.04
CA CYS A 61 -9.20 -6.49 5.83
C CYS A 61 -7.83 -6.58 6.52
N PRO A 62 -7.64 -7.52 7.47
CA PRO A 62 -6.37 -7.61 8.20
C PRO A 62 -5.20 -8.06 7.33
N TYR A 63 -5.46 -8.54 6.12
CA TYR A 63 -4.43 -9.03 5.20
C TYR A 63 -4.05 -8.03 4.12
N LEU A 64 -4.64 -6.83 4.15
CA LEU A 64 -4.34 -5.75 3.21
C LEU A 64 -3.91 -4.50 3.98
N PRO A 65 -2.97 -3.72 3.45
CA PRO A 65 -2.62 -2.43 4.04
C PRO A 65 -3.84 -1.52 4.07
N ARG A 66 -3.99 -0.77 5.15
CA ARG A 66 -5.10 0.18 5.27
C ARG A 66 -4.83 1.40 4.41
N VAL A 67 -5.78 1.74 3.55
CA VAL A 67 -5.72 2.95 2.73
C VAL A 67 -6.32 4.09 3.56
N GLU A 68 -5.53 5.14 3.78
CA GLU A 68 -5.94 6.28 4.60
C GLU A 68 -6.56 7.40 3.77
N GLU A 69 -5.94 7.74 2.63
CA GLU A 69 -6.38 8.83 1.76
C GLU A 69 -6.14 8.49 0.31
N VAL A 70 -7.04 8.94 -0.56
CA VAL A 70 -6.92 8.79 -2.01
C VAL A 70 -7.32 10.10 -2.67
N ALA A 71 -6.54 10.56 -3.63
CA ALA A 71 -6.87 11.73 -4.44
C ALA A 71 -6.53 11.48 -5.90
N GLU A 72 -7.35 12.03 -6.80
CA GLU A 72 -7.16 11.89 -8.24
C GLU A 72 -7.34 13.24 -8.92
N SER A 73 -6.47 13.57 -9.86
CA SER A 73 -6.58 14.78 -10.65
C SER A 73 -5.90 14.55 -12.01
N ASP A 74 -6.66 14.73 -13.10
CA ASP A 74 -6.16 14.64 -14.48
C ASP A 74 -5.34 13.39 -14.78
N GLY A 75 -5.84 12.23 -14.36
CA GLY A 75 -5.17 10.95 -14.59
C GLY A 75 -4.00 10.67 -13.66
N ARG A 76 -3.74 11.54 -12.69
CA ARG A 76 -2.75 11.34 -11.62
C ARG A 76 -3.44 10.91 -10.35
N VAL A 77 -2.89 9.93 -9.68
CA VAL A 77 -3.44 9.38 -8.43
C VAL A 77 -2.40 9.50 -7.33
N ALA A 78 -2.85 9.91 -6.14
CA ALA A 78 -2.05 9.91 -4.93
C ALA A 78 -2.76 9.08 -3.87
N VAL A 79 -2.04 8.16 -3.24
CA VAL A 79 -2.58 7.26 -2.22
C VAL A 79 -1.68 7.29 -0.99
N LEU A 80 -2.29 7.53 0.16
CA LEU A 80 -1.60 7.40 1.45
C LEU A 80 -2.12 6.14 2.12
N GLU A 81 -1.22 5.20 2.42
CA GLU A 81 -1.59 3.94 3.07
C GLU A 81 -0.64 3.63 4.22
N GLU A 82 -1.05 2.74 5.13
CA GLU A 82 -0.18 2.34 6.22
C GLU A 82 1.04 1.59 5.71
N TYR A 83 2.15 1.76 6.40
CA TYR A 83 3.35 0.98 6.15
C TYR A 83 3.27 -0.33 6.92
N VAL A 84 3.36 -1.44 6.20
CA VAL A 84 3.39 -2.77 6.80
C VAL A 84 4.84 -3.17 6.98
N GLN A 85 5.28 -3.25 8.24
CA GLN A 85 6.63 -3.67 8.58
C GLN A 85 6.66 -5.19 8.71
N GLY A 86 7.64 -5.81 8.09
CA GLY A 86 7.79 -7.26 8.15
C GLY A 86 8.84 -7.74 7.16
N ASP A 87 8.99 -9.05 7.11
CA ASP A 87 9.92 -9.70 6.21
C ASP A 87 9.20 -10.21 4.97
N THR A 88 9.91 -10.29 3.85
CA THR A 88 9.36 -10.92 2.66
C THR A 88 9.23 -12.42 2.87
N LEU A 89 8.30 -13.05 2.15
CA LEU A 89 8.15 -14.49 2.19
C LEU A 89 9.43 -15.19 1.73
N LEU A 90 10.09 -14.65 0.72
CA LEU A 90 11.36 -15.20 0.22
C LEU A 90 12.42 -15.24 1.33
N TYR A 91 12.57 -14.16 2.06
CA TYR A 91 13.51 -14.07 3.18
C TYR A 91 13.22 -15.14 4.23
N LEU A 92 11.95 -15.31 4.61
CA LEU A 92 11.54 -16.30 5.60
C LEU A 92 11.79 -17.72 5.12
N LEU A 93 11.53 -18.01 3.85
CA LEU A 93 11.75 -19.33 3.26
C LEU A 93 13.23 -19.66 3.17
N GLU A 94 14.06 -18.73 2.70
CA GLU A 94 15.51 -18.93 2.57
C GLU A 94 16.18 -19.13 3.91
N GLY A 95 15.71 -18.44 4.94
CA GLY A 95 16.22 -18.55 6.30
C GLY A 95 15.72 -19.76 7.06
N GLY A 96 14.83 -20.58 6.48
CA GLY A 96 14.22 -21.70 7.18
C GLY A 96 13.32 -21.26 8.33
N LEU A 97 12.79 -20.04 8.28
CA LEU A 97 12.00 -19.45 9.35
C LEU A 97 10.52 -19.82 9.31
N LEU A 98 10.07 -20.51 8.25
CA LEU A 98 8.70 -20.99 8.12
C LEU A 98 8.66 -22.50 8.08
N ASP A 99 7.78 -23.09 8.90
CA ASP A 99 7.47 -24.52 8.77
C ASP A 99 6.27 -24.71 7.82
N TRP A 100 5.86 -25.96 7.63
CA TRP A 100 4.77 -26.28 6.70
C TRP A 100 3.44 -25.66 7.11
N GLU A 101 3.12 -25.66 8.39
CA GLU A 101 1.86 -25.09 8.88
C GLU A 101 1.83 -23.56 8.73
N GLU A 102 2.95 -22.91 9.02
CA GLU A 102 3.08 -21.47 8.85
C GLU A 102 2.98 -21.09 7.36
N ALA A 103 3.60 -21.86 6.48
CA ALA A 103 3.51 -21.64 5.04
C ALA A 103 2.06 -21.77 4.54
N ARG A 104 1.33 -22.77 5.06
CA ARG A 104 -0.09 -22.95 4.73
C ARG A 104 -0.92 -21.75 5.18
N LYS A 105 -0.66 -21.24 6.37
CA LYS A 105 -1.35 -20.06 6.90
C LYS A 105 -1.10 -18.83 6.03
N VAL A 106 0.15 -18.61 5.63
CA VAL A 106 0.49 -17.50 4.73
C VAL A 106 -0.28 -17.62 3.42
N ALA A 107 -0.31 -18.81 2.83
CA ALA A 107 -1.05 -19.05 1.59
C ALA A 107 -2.55 -18.77 1.77
N ALA A 108 -3.13 -19.20 2.88
CA ALA A 108 -4.54 -18.96 3.17
C ALA A 108 -4.83 -17.45 3.34
N ASP A 109 -3.94 -16.73 4.01
CA ASP A 109 -4.09 -15.28 4.21
C ASP A 109 -3.98 -14.53 2.88
N ILE A 110 -3.06 -14.94 2.00
CA ILE A 110 -2.95 -14.37 0.65
C ILE A 110 -4.22 -14.61 -0.15
N CYS A 111 -4.75 -15.83 -0.10
CA CYS A 111 -6.00 -16.16 -0.79
C CYS A 111 -7.17 -15.32 -0.26
N ALA A 112 -7.24 -15.10 1.04
CA ALA A 112 -8.28 -14.26 1.64
C ALA A 112 -8.18 -12.82 1.14
N ALA A 113 -6.97 -12.26 1.08
CA ALA A 113 -6.74 -10.91 0.56
C ALA A 113 -7.12 -10.81 -0.92
N LEU A 114 -6.71 -11.79 -1.72
CA LEU A 114 -7.05 -11.83 -3.15
C LEU A 114 -8.55 -11.95 -3.37
N TRP A 115 -9.22 -12.74 -2.52
CA TRP A 115 -10.68 -12.86 -2.60
C TRP A 115 -11.37 -11.52 -2.39
N VAL A 116 -10.91 -10.73 -1.41
CA VAL A 116 -11.43 -9.39 -1.16
C VAL A 116 -11.23 -8.51 -2.40
N LEU A 117 -10.03 -8.50 -2.98
CA LEU A 117 -9.74 -7.71 -4.18
C LEU A 117 -10.59 -8.16 -5.37
N HIS A 118 -10.72 -9.46 -5.58
CA HIS A 118 -11.51 -10.01 -6.69
C HIS A 118 -12.99 -9.67 -6.53
N SER A 119 -13.52 -9.68 -5.32
CA SER A 119 -14.92 -9.31 -5.07
C SER A 119 -15.20 -7.84 -5.38
N MET A 120 -14.17 -7.01 -5.44
CA MET A 120 -14.26 -5.62 -5.86
C MET A 120 -13.95 -5.42 -7.36
N GLY A 121 -13.77 -6.51 -8.10
CA GLY A 121 -13.43 -6.45 -9.52
C GLY A 121 -11.97 -6.15 -9.81
N ALA A 122 -11.09 -6.27 -8.82
CA ALA A 122 -9.66 -6.01 -8.97
C ALA A 122 -8.88 -7.30 -9.17
N VAL A 123 -7.80 -7.22 -9.94
CA VAL A 123 -6.84 -8.32 -10.13
C VAL A 123 -5.47 -7.80 -9.79
N HIS A 124 -4.75 -8.50 -8.92
CA HIS A 124 -3.45 -8.05 -8.42
C HIS A 124 -2.38 -8.02 -9.52
N ARG A 125 -2.21 -9.11 -10.27
CA ARG A 125 -1.27 -9.25 -11.38
C ARG A 125 0.21 -9.26 -11.01
N ASP A 126 0.56 -9.11 -9.74
CA ASP A 126 1.96 -9.03 -9.31
C ASP A 126 2.15 -9.69 -7.95
N VAL A 127 1.48 -10.84 -7.73
CA VAL A 127 1.65 -11.61 -6.49
C VAL A 127 3.03 -12.24 -6.50
N LYS A 128 3.82 -11.93 -5.48
CA LYS A 128 5.18 -12.46 -5.35
C LYS A 128 5.58 -12.46 -3.87
N ASP A 129 6.72 -13.07 -3.61
CA ASP A 129 7.30 -13.08 -2.26
C ASP A 129 7.89 -11.68 -1.85
#